data_b48f94b44a7d1b6e6f853a9853bddafe
#
_entry.id   b48f94b44a7d1b6e6f853a9853bddafe
#
_cell.length_a   1.000
_cell.length_b   1.000
_cell.length_c   1.000
_cell.angle_alpha   90.00
_cell.angle_beta   90.00
_cell.angle_gamma   90.00
#
_symmetry.space_group_name_H-M   'P 1'
#
loop_
_entity.id
_entity.type
_entity.pdbx_description
1 polymer ?
#
loop_
_entity_poly.entity_id
_entity_poly.type
_entity_poly.pdbx_seq_one_letter_code
_entity_poly.pdbx_strand_id
1 'polypeptide(L)'
;MVEYTHDIFLTRAEVVRRRSMSFIKEYAQKLVTAEEAVKVVKSHDWVDYGWTTGTPVALDAALAARADELEDVKIRGGILLREPEIFKVNNVADHFTWNSWHMGGLERKAISKGFAYYSPLKYSELPRYYRENIKHLNVAMFQVAPMDKHGFFNFCLLYTS
;
A
#
# COMPACT_ATOMS: atom_id res chain seq x y z
N MET A 1 21.58 -3.77 -1.52
CA MET A 1 22.68 -4.72 -1.23
C MET A 1 23.36 -4.18 0.03
N VAL A 2 23.15 -4.83 1.18
CA VAL A 2 23.77 -4.42 2.45
C VAL A 2 24.72 -5.54 2.81
N GLU A 3 26.00 -5.26 2.77
CA GLU A 3 27.06 -6.18 3.25
C GLU A 3 27.00 -6.29 4.77
N TYR A 4 26.88 -7.50 5.27
CA TYR A 4 27.08 -7.83 6.68
C TYR A 4 28.47 -8.41 6.84
N THR A 5 29.38 -7.61 7.38
CA THR A 5 30.64 -8.10 7.92
C THR A 5 30.69 -7.75 9.40
N HIS A 6 30.50 -8.78 10.24
CA HIS A 6 31.18 -8.99 11.53
C HIS A 6 30.64 -10.25 12.19
N ASP A 7 31.46 -11.29 12.27
CA ASP A 7 31.22 -12.54 12.96
C ASP A 7 31.17 -12.31 14.47
N ILE A 8 29.95 -12.26 15.02
CA ILE A 8 29.73 -12.34 16.45
C ILE A 8 28.94 -13.62 16.70
N PHE A 9 29.55 -14.61 17.35
CA PHE A 9 28.87 -15.81 17.80
C PHE A 9 27.87 -15.47 18.91
N LEU A 10 26.60 -15.49 18.61
CA LEU A 10 25.50 -15.30 19.56
C LEU A 10 24.75 -16.60 19.74
N THR A 11 24.33 -16.88 20.96
CA THR A 11 23.41 -17.98 21.22
C THR A 11 22.07 -17.72 20.50
N ARG A 12 21.34 -18.79 20.19
CA ARG A 12 20.02 -18.67 19.51
C ARG A 12 19.07 -17.72 20.27
N ALA A 13 19.12 -17.70 21.60
CA ALA A 13 18.33 -16.80 22.44
C ALA A 13 18.77 -15.35 22.32
N GLU A 14 20.08 -15.09 22.27
CA GLU A 14 20.64 -13.74 22.10
C GLU A 14 20.40 -13.19 20.70
N VAL A 15 20.46 -14.04 19.68
CA VAL A 15 20.12 -13.67 18.30
C VAL A 15 18.65 -13.26 18.21
N VAL A 16 17.73 -14.03 18.80
CA VAL A 16 16.30 -13.72 18.83
C VAL A 16 16.05 -12.42 19.61
N ARG A 17 16.68 -12.24 20.77
CA ARG A 17 16.54 -11.04 21.60
C ARG A 17 17.12 -9.79 20.95
N ARG A 18 18.28 -9.88 20.32
CA ARG A 18 18.88 -8.75 19.56
C ARG A 18 18.06 -8.40 18.31
N ARG A 19 17.54 -9.39 17.57
CA ARG A 19 16.65 -9.16 16.43
C ARG A 19 15.37 -8.43 16.86
N SER A 20 14.71 -8.87 17.92
CA SER A 20 13.47 -8.24 18.39
C SER A 20 13.71 -6.80 18.86
N MET A 21 14.78 -6.53 19.62
CA MET A 21 15.12 -5.16 20.02
C MET A 21 15.58 -4.28 18.83
N SER A 22 16.21 -4.87 17.81
CA SER A 22 16.58 -4.18 16.58
C SER A 22 15.35 -3.74 15.80
N PHE A 23 14.36 -4.62 15.61
CA PHE A 23 13.14 -4.31 14.85
C PHE A 23 12.29 -3.22 15.50
N ILE A 24 12.16 -3.21 16.83
CA ILE A 24 11.43 -2.15 17.55
C ILE A 24 12.09 -0.79 17.34
N LYS A 25 13.42 -0.73 17.44
CA LYS A 25 14.17 0.50 17.20
C LYS A 25 14.07 0.96 15.74
N GLU A 26 14.22 0.04 14.82
CA GLU A 26 14.09 0.31 13.39
C GLU A 26 12.69 0.80 13.02
N TYR A 27 11.65 0.17 13.58
CA TYR A 27 10.27 0.61 13.41
C TYR A 27 10.06 2.03 13.92
N ALA A 28 10.52 2.33 15.14
CA ALA A 28 10.40 3.65 15.73
C ALA A 28 11.10 4.75 14.91
N GLN A 29 12.21 4.42 14.25
CA GLN A 29 12.94 5.34 13.37
C GLN A 29 12.23 5.58 12.03
N LYS A 30 11.45 4.60 11.56
CA LYS A 30 10.71 4.67 10.29
C LYS A 30 9.27 5.15 10.44
N LEU A 31 8.79 5.21 11.68
CA LEU A 31 7.42 5.66 11.96
C LEU A 31 7.32 7.16 11.74
N VAL A 32 6.48 7.54 10.78
CA VAL A 32 6.20 8.93 10.43
C VAL A 32 4.70 9.17 10.35
N THR A 33 4.27 10.41 10.20
CA THR A 33 2.86 10.74 9.97
C THR A 33 2.43 10.31 8.55
N ALA A 34 1.13 10.20 8.30
CA ALA A 34 0.60 9.87 6.98
C ALA A 34 1.02 10.93 5.94
N GLU A 35 1.00 12.20 6.31
CA GLU A 35 1.38 13.34 5.46
C GLU A 35 2.87 13.26 5.07
N GLU A 36 3.73 12.83 5.98
CA GLU A 36 5.14 12.64 5.67
C GLU A 36 5.35 11.39 4.78
N ALA A 37 4.66 10.30 5.10
CA ALA A 37 4.79 9.04 4.36
C ALA A 37 4.39 9.19 2.88
N VAL A 38 3.30 9.92 2.58
CA VAL A 38 2.82 10.07 1.20
C VAL A 38 3.69 10.99 0.34
N LYS A 39 4.68 11.68 0.90
CA LYS A 39 5.62 12.50 0.11
C LYS A 39 6.48 11.70 -0.85
N VAL A 40 6.58 10.39 -0.66
CA VAL A 40 7.29 9.50 -1.58
C VAL A 40 6.58 9.39 -2.93
N VAL A 41 5.25 9.62 -2.97
CA VAL A 41 4.46 9.57 -4.20
C VAL A 41 4.74 10.79 -5.05
N LYS A 42 5.02 10.54 -6.32
CA LYS A 42 5.29 11.54 -7.35
C LYS A 42 4.27 11.44 -8.48
N SER A 43 4.14 12.48 -9.28
CA SER A 43 3.36 12.45 -10.51
C SER A 43 3.79 11.28 -11.40
N HIS A 44 2.83 10.65 -12.05
CA HIS A 44 2.96 9.48 -12.92
C HIS A 44 3.32 8.15 -12.21
N ASP A 45 3.40 8.13 -10.88
CA ASP A 45 3.66 6.89 -10.13
C ASP A 45 2.48 5.92 -10.21
N TRP A 46 2.82 4.64 -10.06
CA TRP A 46 1.89 3.56 -9.78
C TRP A 46 1.89 3.24 -8.30
N VAL A 47 0.72 3.34 -7.68
CA VAL A 47 0.50 3.11 -6.26
C VAL A 47 -0.47 1.94 -6.09
N ASP A 48 -0.08 0.92 -5.36
CA ASP A 48 -0.96 -0.21 -5.06
C ASP A 48 -1.57 -0.05 -3.67
N TYR A 49 -2.89 -0.07 -3.60
CA TYR A 49 -3.64 -0.08 -2.35
C TYR A 49 -3.95 -1.49 -1.89
N GLY A 50 -3.84 -1.73 -0.60
CA GLY A 50 -4.39 -2.94 0.03
C GLY A 50 -5.90 -3.03 -0.17
N TRP A 51 -6.40 -4.25 -0.30
CA TRP A 51 -7.81 -4.52 -0.57
C TRP A 51 -8.63 -4.64 0.72
N THR A 52 -9.92 -4.45 0.64
CA THR A 52 -10.88 -4.63 1.75
C THR A 52 -10.46 -3.90 3.03
N THR A 53 -10.20 -4.64 4.11
CA THR A 53 -9.71 -4.11 5.39
C THR A 53 -8.26 -3.62 5.33
N GLY A 54 -7.50 -4.01 4.30
CA GLY A 54 -6.13 -3.53 4.04
C GLY A 54 -6.07 -2.16 3.35
N THR A 55 -7.21 -1.55 2.99
CA THR A 55 -7.24 -0.22 2.38
C THR A 55 -6.58 0.82 3.28
N PRO A 56 -5.60 1.60 2.79
CA PRO A 56 -4.76 2.48 3.61
C PRO A 56 -5.42 3.82 3.93
N VAL A 57 -6.36 3.83 4.87
CA VAL A 57 -7.26 4.97 5.14
C VAL A 57 -6.58 6.28 5.42
N ALA A 58 -5.58 6.30 6.31
CA ALA A 58 -4.88 7.51 6.68
C ALA A 58 -3.99 8.02 5.53
N LEU A 59 -3.32 7.09 4.82
CA LEU A 59 -2.48 7.44 3.67
C LEU A 59 -3.33 7.89 2.48
N ASP A 60 -4.52 7.32 2.27
CA ASP A 60 -5.46 7.75 1.24
C ASP A 60 -5.92 9.19 1.46
N ALA A 61 -6.29 9.54 2.71
CA ALA A 61 -6.68 10.91 3.06
C ALA A 61 -5.51 11.90 2.87
N ALA A 62 -4.32 11.53 3.30
CA ALA A 62 -3.13 12.36 3.12
C ALA A 62 -2.74 12.52 1.64
N LEU A 63 -2.91 11.46 0.83
CA LEU A 63 -2.66 11.52 -0.61
C LEU A 63 -3.69 12.40 -1.32
N ALA A 64 -4.97 12.30 -0.96
CA ALA A 64 -6.03 13.16 -1.49
C ALA A 64 -5.76 14.65 -1.21
N ALA A 65 -5.23 14.97 -0.04
CA ALA A 65 -4.86 16.35 0.33
C ALA A 65 -3.72 16.93 -0.53
N ARG A 66 -2.96 16.08 -1.23
CA ARG A 66 -1.88 16.48 -2.14
C ARG A 66 -2.30 16.50 -3.61
N ALA A 67 -3.59 16.39 -3.92
CA ALA A 67 -4.05 16.30 -5.29
C ALA A 67 -3.48 17.41 -6.18
N ASP A 68 -3.54 18.66 -5.73
CA ASP A 68 -3.07 19.81 -6.50
C ASP A 68 -1.56 19.81 -6.80
N GLU A 69 -0.80 18.96 -6.11
CA GLU A 69 0.65 18.78 -6.33
C GLU A 69 0.97 17.64 -7.30
N LEU A 70 -0.02 16.81 -7.64
CA LEU A 70 0.16 15.53 -8.31
C LEU A 70 -0.63 15.45 -9.62
N GLU A 71 -0.03 14.85 -10.62
CA GLU A 71 -0.61 14.62 -11.94
C GLU A 71 -0.48 13.15 -12.32
N ASP A 72 -1.55 12.57 -12.90
CA ASP A 72 -1.57 11.22 -13.49
C ASP A 72 -1.04 10.11 -12.56
N VAL A 73 -1.34 10.17 -11.26
CA VAL A 73 -1.02 9.08 -10.34
C VAL A 73 -2.00 7.94 -10.55
N LYS A 74 -1.49 6.76 -10.86
CA LYS A 74 -2.28 5.56 -11.14
C LYS A 74 -2.36 4.68 -9.90
N ILE A 75 -3.57 4.42 -9.44
CA ILE A 75 -3.80 3.64 -8.22
C ILE A 75 -4.47 2.33 -8.56
N ARG A 76 -3.86 1.22 -8.15
CA ARG A 76 -4.45 -0.11 -8.27
C ARG A 76 -5.08 -0.52 -6.96
N GLY A 77 -6.24 -1.12 -7.06
CA GLY A 77 -6.94 -1.64 -5.90
C GLY A 77 -8.12 -2.52 -6.28
N GLY A 78 -8.94 -2.83 -5.29
CA GLY A 78 -10.17 -3.60 -5.53
C GLY A 78 -10.90 -3.89 -4.24
N ILE A 79 -12.16 -4.28 -4.36
CA ILE A 79 -13.07 -4.62 -3.25
C ILE A 79 -13.08 -3.51 -2.20
N LEU A 80 -13.51 -2.33 -2.60
CA LEU A 80 -13.63 -1.19 -1.71
C LEU A 80 -14.80 -1.37 -0.74
N LEU A 81 -14.52 -1.29 0.56
CA LEU A 81 -15.55 -1.30 1.63
C LEU A 81 -16.08 0.10 1.93
N ARG A 82 -15.34 1.12 1.53
CA ARG A 82 -15.69 2.54 1.65
C ARG A 82 -15.16 3.32 0.47
N GLU A 83 -15.74 4.47 0.21
CA GLU A 83 -15.27 5.38 -0.82
C GLU A 83 -13.92 5.99 -0.38
N PRO A 84 -12.87 5.84 -1.17
CA PRO A 84 -11.59 6.49 -0.92
C PRO A 84 -11.69 8.02 -0.95
N GLU A 85 -10.88 8.72 -0.16
CA GLU A 85 -10.84 10.18 -0.15
C GLU A 85 -10.37 10.76 -1.49
N ILE A 86 -9.47 10.07 -2.20
CA ILE A 86 -9.06 10.45 -3.56
C ILE A 86 -10.22 10.52 -4.55
N PHE A 87 -11.33 9.74 -4.35
CA PHE A 87 -12.52 9.80 -5.23
C PHE A 87 -13.36 11.07 -5.03
N LYS A 88 -13.13 11.80 -3.95
CA LYS A 88 -13.84 13.02 -3.57
C LYS A 88 -13.11 14.29 -3.99
N VAL A 89 -11.89 14.15 -4.50
CA VAL A 89 -11.08 15.27 -5.00
C VAL A 89 -11.79 15.93 -6.19
N ASN A 90 -11.74 17.26 -6.24
CA ASN A 90 -12.21 18.00 -7.41
C ASN A 90 -11.37 17.66 -8.63
N ASN A 91 -12.00 17.51 -9.79
CA ASN A 91 -11.31 17.15 -11.04
C ASN A 91 -10.39 15.92 -10.89
N VAL A 92 -10.85 14.91 -10.16
CA VAL A 92 -10.07 13.71 -9.80
C VAL A 92 -9.33 13.10 -10.99
N ALA A 93 -9.91 13.15 -12.19
CA ALA A 93 -9.31 12.61 -13.41
C ALA A 93 -8.01 13.29 -13.83
N ASP A 94 -7.77 14.53 -13.40
CA ASP A 94 -6.53 15.25 -13.70
C ASP A 94 -5.38 14.78 -12.80
N HIS A 95 -5.70 14.25 -11.63
CA HIS A 95 -4.74 13.89 -10.59
C HIS A 95 -4.57 12.38 -10.45
N PHE A 96 -5.69 11.64 -10.46
CA PHE A 96 -5.72 10.22 -10.12
C PHE A 96 -6.49 9.40 -11.13
N THR A 97 -5.95 8.23 -11.48
CA THR A 97 -6.65 7.19 -12.23
C THR A 97 -6.75 5.93 -11.38
N TRP A 98 -7.96 5.40 -11.21
CA TRP A 98 -8.20 4.17 -10.46
C TRP A 98 -8.24 2.95 -11.38
N ASN A 99 -7.32 2.01 -11.20
CA ASN A 99 -7.32 0.71 -11.83
C ASN A 99 -7.90 -0.34 -10.87
N SER A 100 -9.07 -0.87 -11.20
CA SER A 100 -9.72 -1.85 -10.34
C SER A 100 -9.54 -3.28 -10.82
N TRP A 101 -9.14 -4.14 -9.90
CA TRP A 101 -9.12 -5.59 -10.11
C TRP A 101 -10.47 -6.25 -9.85
N HIS A 102 -11.39 -5.57 -9.16
CA HIS A 102 -12.70 -6.07 -8.81
C HIS A 102 -13.75 -4.94 -8.88
N MET A 103 -14.93 -5.25 -9.40
CA MET A 103 -15.97 -4.25 -9.64
C MET A 103 -17.09 -4.28 -8.61
N GLY A 104 -16.90 -3.58 -7.51
CA GLY A 104 -17.93 -3.26 -6.53
C GLY A 104 -18.81 -2.07 -6.94
N GLY A 105 -19.67 -1.63 -6.04
CA GLY A 105 -20.55 -0.47 -6.29
C GLY A 105 -19.82 0.84 -6.41
N LEU A 106 -18.76 1.03 -5.61
CA LEU A 106 -17.95 2.24 -5.60
C LEU A 106 -17.09 2.35 -6.86
N GLU A 107 -16.48 1.25 -7.28
CA GLU A 107 -15.66 1.21 -8.49
C GLU A 107 -16.49 1.47 -9.75
N ARG A 108 -17.73 0.93 -9.82
CA ARG A 108 -18.64 1.23 -10.94
C ARG A 108 -19.01 2.70 -11.02
N LYS A 109 -19.22 3.37 -9.87
CA LYS A 109 -19.43 4.81 -9.83
C LYS A 109 -18.21 5.58 -10.31
N ALA A 110 -17.00 5.16 -9.94
CA ALA A 110 -15.76 5.78 -10.40
C ALA A 110 -15.58 5.66 -11.92
N ILE A 111 -15.91 4.49 -12.50
CA ILE A 111 -15.92 4.31 -13.96
C ILE A 111 -16.92 5.25 -14.63
N SER A 112 -18.14 5.37 -14.10
CA SER A 112 -19.16 6.27 -14.69
C SER A 112 -18.76 7.75 -14.61
N LYS A 113 -17.87 8.12 -13.68
CA LYS A 113 -17.28 9.45 -13.59
C LYS A 113 -16.02 9.65 -14.46
N GLY A 114 -15.53 8.61 -15.15
CA GLY A 114 -14.48 8.69 -16.14
C GLY A 114 -13.05 8.63 -15.62
N PHE A 115 -12.81 8.40 -14.31
CA PHE A 115 -11.46 8.34 -13.75
C PHE A 115 -11.01 6.93 -13.32
N ALA A 116 -11.79 5.91 -13.65
CA ALA A 116 -11.46 4.53 -13.32
C ALA A 116 -11.66 3.59 -14.50
N TYR A 117 -10.93 2.47 -14.48
CA TYR A 117 -11.10 1.38 -15.43
C TYR A 117 -10.93 0.03 -14.75
N TYR A 118 -11.45 -1.01 -15.39
CA TYR A 118 -11.43 -2.38 -14.88
C TYR A 118 -10.39 -3.22 -15.62
N SER A 119 -9.56 -3.92 -14.86
CA SER A 119 -8.62 -4.91 -15.36
C SER A 119 -9.05 -6.30 -14.89
N PRO A 120 -9.83 -7.05 -15.68
CA PRO A 120 -10.29 -8.39 -15.29
C PRO A 120 -9.11 -9.34 -15.19
N LEU A 121 -8.99 -10.00 -14.04
CA LEU A 121 -7.97 -11.00 -13.80
C LEU A 121 -8.48 -12.06 -12.82
N LYS A 122 -8.16 -13.31 -13.07
CA LYS A 122 -8.44 -14.39 -12.13
C LYS A 122 -7.57 -14.22 -10.88
N TYR A 123 -8.19 -14.21 -9.69
CA TYR A 123 -7.50 -13.94 -8.43
C TYR A 123 -6.25 -14.80 -8.22
N SER A 124 -6.33 -16.10 -8.52
CA SER A 124 -5.20 -17.02 -8.38
C SER A 124 -4.02 -16.73 -9.32
N GLU A 125 -4.22 -15.94 -10.37
CA GLU A 125 -3.17 -15.55 -11.31
C GLU A 125 -2.51 -14.21 -10.96
N LEU A 126 -3.08 -13.46 -10.03
CA LEU A 126 -2.59 -12.14 -9.63
C LEU A 126 -1.10 -12.15 -9.23
N PRO A 127 -0.60 -13.10 -8.39
CA PRO A 127 0.82 -13.13 -8.05
C PRO A 127 1.74 -13.35 -9.26
N ARG A 128 1.31 -14.16 -10.23
CA ARG A 128 2.06 -14.36 -11.48
C ARG A 128 2.04 -13.09 -12.33
N TYR A 129 0.88 -12.46 -12.43
CA TYR A 129 0.72 -11.22 -13.19
C TYR A 129 1.62 -10.10 -12.66
N TYR A 130 1.73 -9.94 -11.34
CA TYR A 130 2.67 -8.99 -10.73
C TYR A 130 4.12 -9.28 -11.09
N ARG A 131 4.54 -10.55 -11.14
CA ARG A 131 5.91 -10.92 -11.48
C ARG A 131 6.25 -10.78 -12.96
N GLU A 132 5.29 -11.07 -13.83
CA GLU A 132 5.55 -11.22 -15.27
C GLU A 132 5.10 -10.01 -16.10
N ASN A 133 4.05 -9.29 -15.66
CA ASN A 133 3.37 -8.31 -16.49
C ASN A 133 3.35 -6.89 -15.90
N ILE A 134 3.39 -6.75 -14.58
CA ILE A 134 3.43 -5.42 -13.98
C ILE A 134 4.87 -4.92 -13.96
N LYS A 135 5.15 -3.95 -14.84
CA LYS A 135 6.48 -3.35 -14.98
C LYS A 135 6.74 -2.21 -13.98
N HIS A 136 5.68 -1.57 -13.53
CA HIS A 136 5.74 -0.39 -12.69
C HIS A 136 4.90 -0.59 -11.43
N LEU A 137 5.57 -0.60 -10.29
CA LEU A 137 5.04 -0.49 -8.95
C LEU A 137 6.01 0.39 -8.19
N ASN A 138 5.64 1.66 -7.98
CA ASN A 138 6.50 2.62 -7.32
C ASN A 138 6.26 2.62 -5.81
N VAL A 139 5.00 2.55 -5.40
CA VAL A 139 4.61 2.62 -3.99
C VAL A 139 3.52 1.58 -3.70
N ALA A 140 3.62 0.88 -2.58
CA ALA A 140 2.55 0.04 -2.04
C ALA A 140 2.09 0.60 -0.69
N MET A 141 0.79 0.77 -0.54
CA MET A 141 0.16 1.30 0.67
C MET A 141 -0.90 0.32 1.17
N PHE A 142 -0.77 -0.12 2.40
CA PHE A 142 -1.75 -1.03 2.99
C PHE A 142 -1.80 -0.89 4.51
N GLN A 143 -2.95 -1.20 5.07
CA GLN A 143 -3.16 -1.21 6.50
C GLN A 143 -2.82 -2.58 7.08
N VAL A 144 -2.14 -2.59 8.21
CA VAL A 144 -1.78 -3.79 8.97
C VAL A 144 -2.12 -3.62 10.45
N ALA A 145 -2.17 -4.72 11.19
CA ALA A 145 -2.23 -4.67 12.64
C ALA A 145 -0.93 -4.04 13.20
N PRO A 146 -0.96 -3.45 14.40
CA PRO A 146 0.24 -2.96 15.06
C PRO A 146 1.31 -4.06 15.17
N MET A 147 2.59 -3.64 15.12
CA MET A 147 3.72 -4.55 15.26
C MET A 147 3.67 -5.29 16.60
N ASP A 148 3.84 -6.60 16.59
CA ASP A 148 3.88 -7.41 17.79
C ASP A 148 5.23 -7.31 18.51
N LYS A 149 5.32 -7.95 19.70
CA LYS A 149 6.55 -7.98 20.52
C LYS A 149 7.73 -8.68 19.85
N HIS A 150 7.51 -9.39 18.76
CA HIS A 150 8.53 -10.11 17.99
C HIS A 150 8.96 -9.37 16.72
N GLY A 151 8.36 -8.22 16.43
CA GLY A 151 8.65 -7.41 15.26
C GLY A 151 7.86 -7.79 14.00
N PHE A 152 6.75 -8.53 14.14
CA PHE A 152 5.91 -8.91 13.01
C PHE A 152 4.67 -8.02 12.90
N PHE A 153 4.32 -7.73 11.65
CA PHE A 153 3.02 -7.20 11.27
C PHE A 153 2.17 -8.31 10.69
N ASN A 154 0.85 -8.17 10.77
CA ASN A 154 -0.07 -9.08 10.12
C ASN A 154 -1.24 -8.32 9.48
N PHE A 155 -1.87 -8.96 8.51
CA PHE A 155 -3.02 -8.40 7.78
C PHE A 155 -4.35 -8.65 8.48
N CYS A 156 -4.36 -9.04 9.76
CA CYS A 156 -5.54 -9.35 10.52
C CYS A 156 -6.35 -10.50 9.87
N LEU A 157 -7.59 -10.25 9.47
CA LEU A 157 -8.47 -11.28 8.90
C LEU A 157 -7.98 -11.87 7.56
N LEU A 158 -7.13 -11.18 6.83
CA LEU A 158 -6.59 -11.68 5.56
C LEU A 158 -5.55 -12.79 5.74
N TYR A 159 -5.04 -12.98 6.96
CA TYR A 159 -4.05 -14.02 7.26
C TYR A 159 -4.69 -15.40 7.50
N THR A 160 -5.99 -15.46 7.72
CA THR A 160 -6.73 -16.69 8.07
C THR A 160 -7.61 -17.22 6.95
N SER A 161 -7.52 -16.64 5.77
CA SER A 161 -8.26 -17.05 4.57
C SER A 161 -7.37 -17.72 3.53
#